data_6b4411b30d796f5c9784e8cad7a03585
#
_entry.id   6b4411b30d796f5c9784e8cad7a03585
#
_cell.length_a   1.000
_cell.length_b   1.000
_cell.length_c   1.000
_cell.angle_alpha   90.00
_cell.angle_beta   90.00
_cell.angle_gamma   90.00
#
_symmetry.space_group_name_H-M   'P 1'
#
loop_
_entity.id
_entity.type
_entity.pdbx_description
1 polymer ?
#
loop_
_entity_poly.entity_id
_entity_poly.type
_entity_poly.pdbx_seq_one_letter_code
_entity_poly.pdbx_strand_id
1 'polypeptide(L)'
;MTLHRRGLLGLIGAGAAGAGLPAAARSARAVAFQHGVASGDPRADGAVIWTRVTPSDPSARGIRVDWSVWRDGDASAAVAGGTVETGPERDFTVKIPVTGLQPGVEYRYAFTSGETRSPQGRVRTLPVGANPETVLAVVSCQLYPGGLFNAYDAISKLERLDAVVHLGDYIYEYGAEPGDYGMDHGAALNRAPVPAHEIVSLADYRQRHAQYKTDPDLQAAHARAAFICVWDDHEVANDTWTMGAENHTPATEGDFGARKAAALKAYFEWMPIREPEGGLTEEAIYRSFDFGDLASLLMVETRLTARNEQLTYAADMPMTAAGPDLAAFEARRNDPARDLLGDRQRDWIKTTLQASRAAGRPWQVLGNQVVMARVQGPDISKLASRLEIMALMASLKPEIRAQVQQAQQLFSLGVPFNLDSWDGYPAGRERLYAAFAEAGVEPIVLAGDSHAFWVNDLKDAG
;
A
#
# COMPACT_ATOMS: atom_id res chain seq x y z
N MET A 1 26.30 45.56 -55.09
CA MET A 1 27.70 45.84 -55.35
C MET A 1 28.51 44.86 -54.54
N THR A 2 28.91 43.78 -55.16
CA THR A 2 30.22 43.35 -55.67
C THR A 2 31.18 43.01 -54.54
N LEU A 3 31.47 41.69 -54.25
CA LEU A 3 32.54 40.84 -54.80
C LEU A 3 33.93 41.26 -54.27
N HIS A 4 34.84 40.43 -53.79
CA HIS A 4 35.52 39.22 -54.23
C HIS A 4 36.43 38.69 -53.10
N ARG A 5 36.56 37.38 -52.81
CA ARG A 5 37.38 36.28 -53.40
C ARG A 5 38.87 36.26 -53.06
N ARG A 6 39.31 35.08 -52.55
CA ARG A 6 40.58 34.32 -52.80
C ARG A 6 41.81 34.74 -52.00
N GLY A 7 42.62 33.83 -51.55
CA GLY A 7 43.08 32.48 -51.81
C GLY A 7 44.12 32.07 -50.75
N LEU A 8 44.33 30.94 -50.48
CA LEU A 8 45.03 29.75 -50.98
C LEU A 8 46.48 29.59 -50.49
N LEU A 9 46.75 28.45 -49.87
CA LEU A 9 47.93 27.56 -49.89
C LEU A 9 49.18 27.87 -49.06
N GLY A 10 49.57 26.74 -48.37
CA GLY A 10 50.95 26.41 -47.99
C GLY A 10 51.00 25.54 -46.73
N LEU A 11 50.99 24.39 -46.76
CA LEU A 11 51.65 23.07 -46.84
C LEU A 11 52.86 22.91 -45.92
N ILE A 12 52.75 21.79 -45.08
CA ILE A 12 53.75 20.81 -44.64
C ILE A 12 54.59 21.16 -43.39
N GLY A 13 54.40 20.31 -42.35
CA GLY A 13 55.30 20.04 -41.26
C GLY A 13 54.82 18.83 -40.47
N ALA A 14 55.32 17.62 -40.81
CA ALA A 14 55.06 16.37 -40.11
C ALA A 14 55.83 16.35 -38.78
N GLY A 15 55.16 15.92 -37.71
CA GLY A 15 55.73 15.66 -36.40
C GLY A 15 54.93 14.58 -35.67
N ALA A 16 55.53 13.45 -35.41
CA ALA A 16 54.98 12.16 -35.04
C ALA A 16 54.30 12.11 -33.67
N ALA A 17 53.23 11.35 -33.65
CA ALA A 17 52.82 10.30 -32.70
C ALA A 17 52.95 10.56 -31.19
N GLY A 18 51.84 10.90 -30.59
CA GLY A 18 51.47 10.52 -29.25
C GLY A 18 50.02 10.03 -29.30
N ALA A 19 49.83 8.72 -29.48
CA ALA A 19 48.48 8.12 -29.43
C ALA A 19 48.00 8.10 -27.98
N GLY A 20 47.51 9.22 -27.53
CA GLY A 20 46.58 9.25 -26.41
C GLY A 20 45.21 8.82 -26.94
N LEU A 21 44.80 7.57 -26.69
CA LEU A 21 43.43 7.16 -26.86
C LEU A 21 42.56 8.18 -26.09
N PRO A 22 41.57 8.81 -26.70
CA PRO A 22 40.58 9.54 -25.94
C PRO A 22 39.94 8.52 -25.03
N ALA A 23 40.06 8.69 -23.71
CA ALA A 23 39.14 8.10 -22.78
C ALA A 23 37.76 8.48 -23.28
N ALA A 24 37.05 7.52 -23.84
CA ALA A 24 35.66 7.69 -24.19
C ALA A 24 35.01 8.23 -22.93
N ALA A 25 34.70 9.52 -22.93
CA ALA A 25 33.81 10.09 -21.93
C ALA A 25 32.55 9.22 -22.06
N ARG A 26 32.37 8.28 -21.13
CA ARG A 26 31.08 7.63 -20.93
C ARG A 26 30.15 8.80 -20.70
N SER A 27 29.40 9.22 -21.71
CA SER A 27 28.32 10.18 -21.54
C SER A 27 27.48 9.63 -20.40
N ALA A 28 27.44 10.37 -19.28
CA ALA A 28 26.59 10.00 -18.18
C ALA A 28 25.21 9.76 -18.78
N ARG A 29 24.72 8.53 -18.72
CA ARG A 29 23.43 8.17 -19.30
C ARG A 29 22.42 9.09 -18.62
N ALA A 30 21.71 9.90 -19.41
CA ALA A 30 20.72 10.81 -18.86
C ALA A 30 19.65 10.00 -18.12
N VAL A 31 19.35 10.39 -16.91
CA VAL A 31 18.35 9.74 -16.06
C VAL A 31 17.36 10.77 -15.52
N ALA A 32 16.20 10.31 -15.05
CA ALA A 32 15.23 11.14 -14.34
C ALA A 32 14.73 10.40 -13.09
N PHE A 33 14.32 11.14 -12.07
CA PHE A 33 13.66 10.63 -10.87
C PHE A 33 12.15 10.90 -10.96
N GLN A 34 11.50 10.35 -11.98
CA GLN A 34 10.10 10.64 -12.33
C GLN A 34 9.09 10.23 -11.27
N HIS A 35 9.46 9.27 -10.40
CA HIS A 35 8.61 8.70 -9.38
C HIS A 35 8.91 9.27 -7.98
N GLY A 36 9.65 10.37 -7.93
CA GLY A 36 10.00 11.05 -6.69
C GLY A 36 10.90 10.22 -5.77
N VAL A 37 10.78 10.47 -4.49
CA VAL A 37 11.46 9.76 -3.40
C VAL A 37 10.45 9.35 -2.35
N ALA A 38 10.75 8.29 -1.60
CA ALA A 38 9.92 7.83 -0.49
C ALA A 38 10.79 7.35 0.66
N SER A 39 10.28 7.40 1.87
CA SER A 39 10.86 6.71 3.02
C SER A 39 9.80 5.89 3.75
N GLY A 40 10.23 4.89 4.51
CA GLY A 40 9.29 4.08 5.27
C GLY A 40 9.97 3.20 6.30
N ASP A 41 9.17 2.40 6.97
CA ASP A 41 9.60 1.49 8.03
C ASP A 41 10.63 2.12 8.98
N PRO A 42 10.29 3.24 9.64
CA PRO A 42 11.20 3.89 10.56
C PRO A 42 11.52 2.98 11.75
N ARG A 43 12.77 3.04 12.21
CA ARG A 43 13.26 2.43 13.45
C ARG A 43 13.88 3.52 14.32
N ALA A 44 14.22 3.19 15.55
CA ALA A 44 14.91 4.13 16.44
C ALA A 44 16.28 4.57 15.87
N ASP A 45 16.94 3.69 15.13
CA ASP A 45 18.28 3.88 14.58
C ASP A 45 18.31 4.02 13.07
N GLY A 46 17.16 4.11 12.38
CA GLY A 46 17.15 4.16 10.92
C GLY A 46 15.79 4.17 10.25
N ALA A 47 15.79 4.04 8.93
CA ALA A 47 14.60 3.91 8.10
C ALA A 47 14.97 3.36 6.72
N VAL A 48 13.98 2.96 5.93
CA VAL A 48 14.18 2.71 4.51
C VAL A 48 14.03 4.02 3.75
N ILE A 49 14.95 4.30 2.82
CA ILE A 49 14.80 5.36 1.80
C ILE A 49 14.72 4.72 0.42
N TRP A 50 13.90 5.30 -0.45
CA TRP A 50 13.55 4.72 -1.74
C TRP A 50 13.51 5.78 -2.85
N THR A 51 13.87 5.36 -4.06
CA THR A 51 13.59 6.07 -5.30
C THR A 51 13.57 5.09 -6.47
N ARG A 52 13.19 5.57 -7.66
CA ARG A 52 13.39 4.88 -8.94
C ARG A 52 14.10 5.78 -9.92
N VAL A 53 15.12 5.26 -10.55
CA VAL A 53 15.86 5.96 -11.61
C VAL A 53 15.29 5.54 -12.96
N THR A 54 14.77 6.50 -13.72
CA THR A 54 14.26 6.25 -15.06
C THR A 54 15.35 6.55 -16.09
N PRO A 55 15.95 5.53 -16.73
CA PRO A 55 16.95 5.76 -17.79
C PRO A 55 16.32 6.33 -19.04
N SER A 56 17.01 7.25 -19.72
CA SER A 56 16.61 7.71 -21.05
C SER A 56 16.91 6.68 -22.13
N ASP A 57 17.85 5.77 -21.89
CA ASP A 57 18.19 4.65 -22.76
C ASP A 57 17.51 3.37 -22.23
N PRO A 58 16.51 2.81 -22.91
CA PRO A 58 15.81 1.59 -22.50
C PRO A 58 16.72 0.35 -22.48
N SER A 59 17.88 0.41 -23.11
CA SER A 59 18.87 -0.68 -23.09
C SER A 59 19.81 -0.65 -21.90
N ALA A 60 19.67 0.33 -21.00
CA ALA A 60 20.48 0.43 -19.79
C ALA A 60 20.39 -0.88 -18.96
N ARG A 61 21.53 -1.36 -18.46
CA ARG A 61 21.58 -2.59 -17.64
C ARG A 61 22.00 -2.31 -16.21
N GLY A 62 22.80 -1.29 -15.97
CA GLY A 62 23.24 -0.88 -14.64
C GLY A 62 23.34 0.64 -14.57
N ILE A 63 22.78 1.22 -13.53
CA ILE A 63 22.83 2.64 -13.23
C ILE A 63 23.38 2.81 -11.81
N ARG A 64 24.48 3.55 -11.72
CA ARG A 64 25.04 3.95 -10.43
C ARG A 64 24.21 5.08 -9.82
N VAL A 65 23.84 4.92 -8.55
CA VAL A 65 23.11 5.91 -7.77
C VAL A 65 23.85 6.13 -6.46
N ASP A 66 24.22 7.38 -6.22
CA ASP A 66 24.75 7.82 -4.93
C ASP A 66 23.58 8.31 -4.07
N TRP A 67 23.60 8.02 -2.78
CA TRP A 67 22.60 8.47 -1.83
C TRP A 67 23.26 9.13 -0.62
N SER A 68 22.57 10.06 -0.01
CA SER A 68 23.05 10.75 1.18
C SER A 68 21.89 11.12 2.11
N VAL A 69 22.18 11.08 3.42
CA VAL A 69 21.27 11.44 4.51
C VAL A 69 21.97 12.46 5.38
N TRP A 70 21.28 13.52 5.78
CA TRP A 70 21.77 14.55 6.68
C TRP A 70 20.69 14.96 7.67
N ARG A 71 21.07 15.55 8.80
CA ARG A 71 20.11 16.03 9.79
C ARG A 71 19.30 17.20 9.20
N ASP A 72 18.01 17.26 9.46
CA ASP A 72 17.21 18.42 9.05
C ASP A 72 17.76 19.71 9.68
N GLY A 73 17.88 20.76 8.87
CA GLY A 73 18.50 22.03 9.27
C GLY A 73 20.03 22.06 9.18
N ASP A 74 20.72 20.94 8.94
CA ASP A 74 22.18 20.90 8.78
C ASP A 74 22.60 20.08 7.53
N ALA A 75 22.64 20.77 6.41
CA ALA A 75 23.09 20.18 5.14
C ALA A 75 24.62 20.17 4.96
N SER A 76 25.39 20.64 5.95
CA SER A 76 26.84 20.78 5.83
C SER A 76 27.58 19.44 5.88
N ALA A 77 26.99 18.42 6.53
CA ALA A 77 27.58 17.10 6.65
C ALA A 77 26.55 15.99 6.50
N ALA A 78 26.81 15.06 5.58
CA ALA A 78 26.03 13.82 5.52
C ALA A 78 26.36 12.94 6.74
N VAL A 79 25.34 12.44 7.41
CA VAL A 79 25.49 11.49 8.54
C VAL A 79 25.53 10.04 8.05
N ALA A 80 24.99 9.78 6.86
CA ALA A 80 25.08 8.50 6.17
C ALA A 80 25.06 8.72 4.66
N GLY A 81 25.66 7.82 3.90
CA GLY A 81 25.69 7.89 2.46
C GLY A 81 26.40 6.69 1.86
N GLY A 82 26.26 6.51 0.56
CA GLY A 82 26.88 5.42 -0.16
C GLY A 82 26.51 5.41 -1.62
N THR A 83 26.91 4.35 -2.28
CA THR A 83 26.62 4.11 -3.69
C THR A 83 26.01 2.72 -3.87
N VAL A 84 25.03 2.65 -4.76
CA VAL A 84 24.40 1.39 -5.17
C VAL A 84 24.28 1.37 -6.70
N GLU A 85 24.24 0.17 -7.26
CA GLU A 85 23.90 -0.04 -8.66
C GLU A 85 22.51 -0.66 -8.74
N THR A 86 21.70 -0.20 -9.70
CA THR A 86 20.34 -0.71 -9.96
C THR A 86 20.15 -0.97 -11.45
N GLY A 87 19.23 -1.86 -11.79
CA GLY A 87 18.99 -2.30 -13.16
C GLY A 87 17.57 -2.84 -13.39
N PRO A 88 17.32 -3.41 -14.58
CA PRO A 88 15.99 -3.88 -14.99
C PRO A 88 15.49 -5.07 -14.15
N GLU A 89 16.38 -5.82 -13.49
CA GLU A 89 16.02 -6.95 -12.62
C GLU A 89 15.16 -6.56 -11.43
N ARG A 90 15.26 -5.29 -11.01
CA ARG A 90 14.43 -4.66 -9.96
C ARG A 90 13.75 -3.36 -10.43
N ASP A 91 13.47 -3.29 -11.73
CA ASP A 91 12.81 -2.13 -12.38
C ASP A 91 13.48 -0.77 -12.07
N PHE A 92 14.80 -0.76 -11.94
CA PHE A 92 15.60 0.43 -11.61
C PHE A 92 15.20 1.12 -10.28
N THR A 93 14.54 0.42 -9.38
CA THR A 93 14.28 0.91 -8.02
C THR A 93 15.55 0.84 -7.18
N VAL A 94 15.65 1.76 -6.24
CA VAL A 94 16.70 1.84 -5.23
C VAL A 94 16.04 1.86 -3.86
N LYS A 95 16.36 0.89 -3.02
CA LYS A 95 15.81 0.76 -1.66
C LYS A 95 16.95 0.53 -0.69
N ILE A 96 17.19 1.48 0.21
CA ILE A 96 18.34 1.49 1.14
C ILE A 96 17.83 1.45 2.57
N PRO A 97 18.10 0.40 3.33
CA PRO A 97 17.90 0.38 4.77
C PRO A 97 19.02 1.19 5.45
N VAL A 98 18.76 2.46 5.72
CA VAL A 98 19.70 3.33 6.44
C VAL A 98 19.69 2.96 7.92
N THR A 99 20.89 2.88 8.54
CA THR A 99 21.09 2.59 9.97
C THR A 99 22.09 3.57 10.59
N GLY A 100 22.22 3.55 11.92
CA GLY A 100 23.16 4.40 12.64
C GLY A 100 22.66 5.84 12.86
N LEU A 101 21.38 6.09 12.63
CA LEU A 101 20.73 7.37 12.92
C LEU A 101 20.37 7.50 14.41
N GLN A 102 20.17 8.72 14.90
CA GLN A 102 19.76 8.95 16.28
C GLN A 102 18.24 8.87 16.42
N PRO A 103 17.72 8.35 17.56
CA PRO A 103 16.28 8.23 17.81
C PRO A 103 15.57 9.58 17.89
N GLY A 104 14.34 9.66 17.36
CA GLY A 104 13.46 10.80 17.45
C GLY A 104 13.90 12.04 16.63
N VAL A 105 14.87 11.87 15.74
CA VAL A 105 15.45 12.96 14.94
C VAL A 105 14.91 12.97 13.53
N GLU A 106 14.64 14.14 13.00
CA GLU A 106 14.26 14.34 11.61
C GLU A 106 15.50 14.47 10.72
N TYR A 107 15.49 13.72 9.62
CA TYR A 107 16.55 13.70 8.61
C TYR A 107 15.99 14.04 7.25
N ARG A 108 16.87 14.52 6.38
CA ARG A 108 16.63 14.66 4.95
C ARG A 108 17.50 13.68 4.19
N TYR A 109 17.03 13.29 3.02
CA TYR A 109 17.79 12.42 2.13
C TYR A 109 17.58 12.82 0.67
N ALA A 110 18.52 12.43 -0.19
CA ALA A 110 18.41 12.58 -1.64
C ALA A 110 19.27 11.52 -2.33
N PHE A 111 18.99 11.34 -3.61
CA PHE A 111 19.72 10.47 -4.51
C PHE A 111 20.34 11.30 -5.64
N THR A 112 21.46 10.82 -6.19
CA THR A 112 22.13 11.46 -7.33
C THR A 112 22.62 10.38 -8.29
N SER A 113 22.44 10.59 -9.59
CA SER A 113 23.01 9.74 -10.62
C SER A 113 23.60 10.62 -11.71
N GLY A 114 24.93 10.59 -11.85
CA GLY A 114 25.66 11.56 -12.64
C GLY A 114 25.43 12.99 -12.13
N GLU A 115 24.92 13.86 -12.99
CA GLU A 115 24.60 15.26 -12.65
C GLU A 115 23.14 15.45 -12.20
N THR A 116 22.29 14.41 -12.33
CA THR A 116 20.88 14.49 -12.00
C THR A 116 20.67 14.19 -10.52
N ARG A 117 19.95 15.09 -9.83
CA ARG A 117 19.59 14.92 -8.42
C ARG A 117 18.07 14.73 -8.28
N SER A 118 17.67 13.85 -7.37
CA SER A 118 16.27 13.64 -6.99
C SER A 118 15.71 14.84 -6.20
N PRO A 119 14.39 14.93 -6.04
CA PRO A 119 13.79 15.68 -4.94
C PRO A 119 14.40 15.26 -3.60
N GLN A 120 14.25 16.12 -2.58
CA GLN A 120 14.63 15.78 -1.21
C GLN A 120 13.44 15.17 -0.49
N GLY A 121 13.68 14.06 0.23
CA GLY A 121 12.70 13.51 1.14
C GLY A 121 13.06 13.78 2.59
N ARG A 122 12.08 13.60 3.46
CA ARG A 122 12.19 13.65 4.93
C ARG A 122 11.91 12.29 5.53
N VAL A 123 12.54 12.01 6.65
CA VAL A 123 12.24 10.86 7.49
C VAL A 123 12.55 11.20 8.93
N ARG A 124 11.65 10.80 9.83
CA ARG A 124 11.88 10.86 11.27
C ARG A 124 12.11 9.44 11.78
N THR A 125 13.17 9.24 12.54
CA THR A 125 13.39 7.99 13.28
C THR A 125 12.41 7.87 14.45
N LEU A 126 12.09 6.65 14.86
CA LEU A 126 11.22 6.44 16.02
C LEU A 126 11.89 6.97 17.30
N PRO A 127 11.14 7.64 18.18
CA PRO A 127 11.66 8.09 19.46
C PRO A 127 11.93 6.92 20.40
N VAL A 128 12.86 7.12 21.34
CA VAL A 128 13.13 6.21 22.47
C VAL A 128 12.94 6.99 23.76
N GLY A 129 12.28 6.38 24.74
CA GLY A 129 11.91 7.04 26.00
C GLY A 129 10.72 7.98 25.85
N ALA A 130 10.74 9.09 26.58
CA ALA A 130 9.61 10.02 26.64
C ALA A 130 9.21 10.58 25.28
N ASN A 131 7.96 10.38 24.93
CA ASN A 131 7.36 10.89 23.69
C ASN A 131 5.97 11.48 23.99
N PRO A 132 5.84 12.80 24.11
CA PRO A 132 4.58 13.42 24.54
C PRO A 132 3.47 13.38 23.49
N GLU A 133 3.84 13.23 22.21
CA GLU A 133 2.88 13.30 21.12
C GLU A 133 3.40 12.57 19.87
N THR A 134 2.48 11.88 19.19
CA THR A 134 2.71 11.30 17.85
C THR A 134 1.57 11.70 16.93
N VAL A 135 1.90 12.20 15.74
CA VAL A 135 0.94 12.59 14.70
C VAL A 135 1.07 11.64 13.52
N LEU A 136 0.01 10.88 13.29
CA LEU A 136 -0.10 9.92 12.19
C LEU A 136 -1.20 10.35 11.22
N ALA A 137 -0.93 10.33 9.94
CA ALA A 137 -1.96 10.37 8.91
C ALA A 137 -2.31 8.91 8.53
N VAL A 138 -3.59 8.55 8.59
CA VAL A 138 -4.06 7.21 8.25
C VAL A 138 -4.80 7.26 6.94
N VAL A 139 -4.42 6.42 5.98
CA VAL A 139 -4.96 6.39 4.62
C VAL A 139 -5.10 4.96 4.12
N SER A 140 -5.99 4.74 3.14
CA SER A 140 -6.19 3.50 2.40
C SER A 140 -6.88 3.77 1.06
N CYS A 141 -7.02 2.76 0.19
CA CYS A 141 -7.98 2.74 -0.91
C CYS A 141 -7.84 3.91 -1.89
N GLN A 142 -6.64 4.09 -2.43
CA GLN A 142 -6.32 5.21 -3.33
C GLN A 142 -6.55 4.87 -4.81
N LEU A 143 -7.81 4.71 -5.22
CA LEU A 143 -8.18 4.35 -6.59
C LEU A 143 -7.78 5.47 -7.58
N TYR A 144 -6.75 5.24 -8.41
CA TYR A 144 -6.19 6.24 -9.34
C TYR A 144 -7.22 6.75 -10.36
N PRO A 145 -8.02 5.92 -11.05
CA PRO A 145 -9.04 6.41 -11.97
C PRO A 145 -10.25 7.02 -11.26
N GLY A 146 -10.48 6.72 -9.99
CA GLY A 146 -11.65 7.17 -9.24
C GLY A 146 -11.66 8.66 -8.87
N GLY A 147 -10.50 9.34 -8.90
CA GLY A 147 -10.42 10.75 -8.51
C GLY A 147 -9.00 11.31 -8.47
N LEU A 148 -8.85 12.49 -7.89
CA LEU A 148 -7.57 13.13 -7.61
C LEU A 148 -7.12 12.84 -6.19
N PHE A 149 -5.81 12.86 -5.95
CA PHE A 149 -5.19 12.51 -4.67
C PHE A 149 -5.09 13.69 -3.69
N ASN A 150 -6.13 14.53 -3.61
CA ASN A 150 -6.17 15.76 -2.81
C ASN A 150 -5.88 15.53 -1.31
N ALA A 151 -6.20 14.34 -0.78
CA ALA A 151 -5.88 13.99 0.60
C ALA A 151 -4.36 13.97 0.83
N TYR A 152 -3.57 13.49 -0.13
CA TYR A 152 -2.11 13.49 -0.04
C TYR A 152 -1.52 14.89 -0.16
N ASP A 153 -2.11 15.78 -0.97
CA ASP A 153 -1.74 17.19 -0.98
C ASP A 153 -1.93 17.82 0.42
N ALA A 154 -3.07 17.58 1.06
CA ALA A 154 -3.32 18.06 2.42
C ALA A 154 -2.33 17.47 3.44
N ILE A 155 -2.05 16.16 3.38
CA ILE A 155 -1.06 15.48 4.24
C ILE A 155 0.33 16.08 4.07
N SER A 156 0.75 16.39 2.84
CA SER A 156 2.06 16.96 2.55
C SER A 156 2.29 18.32 3.21
N LYS A 157 1.21 19.05 3.53
CA LYS A 157 1.20 20.39 4.12
C LYS A 157 1.06 20.41 5.64
N LEU A 158 0.90 19.25 6.29
CA LEU A 158 0.83 19.20 7.76
C LEU A 158 2.13 19.73 8.37
N GLU A 159 2.00 20.63 9.33
CA GLU A 159 3.15 21.21 10.03
C GLU A 159 3.95 20.13 10.76
N ARG A 160 3.25 19.26 11.49
CA ARG A 160 3.81 18.07 12.12
C ARG A 160 3.22 16.81 11.53
N LEU A 161 4.08 15.86 11.21
CA LEU A 161 3.71 14.52 10.75
C LEU A 161 4.86 13.57 11.05
N ASP A 162 4.62 12.57 11.90
CA ASP A 162 5.66 11.61 12.27
C ASP A 162 5.70 10.43 11.28
N ALA A 163 4.53 9.97 10.82
CA ALA A 163 4.43 8.97 9.75
C ALA A 163 3.06 9.00 9.05
N VAL A 164 3.00 8.41 7.85
CA VAL A 164 1.76 8.05 7.16
C VAL A 164 1.56 6.55 7.32
N VAL A 165 0.41 6.12 7.83
CA VAL A 165 0.01 4.71 7.93
C VAL A 165 -0.90 4.40 6.75
N HIS A 166 -0.49 3.48 5.89
CA HIS A 166 -1.26 3.06 4.72
C HIS A 166 -1.75 1.62 4.92
N LEU A 167 -3.07 1.45 4.96
CA LEU A 167 -3.71 0.19 5.34
C LEU A 167 -4.00 -0.75 4.17
N GLY A 168 -3.46 -0.47 2.97
CA GLY A 168 -3.66 -1.27 1.78
C GLY A 168 -4.47 -0.57 0.69
N ASP A 169 -4.65 -1.24 -0.45
CA ASP A 169 -5.21 -0.68 -1.68
C ASP A 169 -4.40 0.53 -2.18
N TYR A 170 -3.08 0.38 -2.15
CA TYR A 170 -2.17 1.37 -2.71
C TYR A 170 -2.25 1.40 -4.25
N ILE A 171 -2.53 0.26 -4.87
CA ILE A 171 -2.86 0.11 -6.30
C ILE A 171 -4.14 -0.70 -6.45
N TYR A 172 -4.72 -0.69 -7.63
CA TYR A 172 -5.86 -1.52 -8.01
C TYR A 172 -5.55 -2.26 -9.31
N GLU A 173 -5.97 -3.51 -9.44
CA GLU A 173 -5.62 -4.38 -10.56
C GLU A 173 -6.43 -4.12 -11.82
N TYR A 174 -7.60 -3.51 -11.74
CA TYR A 174 -8.55 -3.36 -12.83
C TYR A 174 -7.98 -2.65 -14.07
N GLY A 175 -8.59 -2.93 -15.22
CA GLY A 175 -8.25 -2.33 -16.51
C GLY A 175 -8.88 -0.95 -16.75
N ALA A 176 -8.95 -0.57 -18.01
CA ALA A 176 -9.45 0.74 -18.48
C ALA A 176 -10.66 0.61 -19.41
N GLU A 177 -11.30 -0.56 -19.47
CA GLU A 177 -12.50 -0.74 -20.27
C GLU A 177 -13.70 0.05 -19.70
N PRO A 178 -14.64 0.48 -20.54
CA PRO A 178 -15.86 1.11 -20.05
C PRO A 178 -16.63 0.17 -19.12
N GLY A 179 -16.79 0.56 -17.87
CA GLY A 179 -17.42 -0.24 -16.81
C GLY A 179 -16.46 -0.83 -15.81
N ASP A 180 -15.16 -0.81 -16.07
CA ASP A 180 -14.16 -1.15 -15.07
C ASP A 180 -14.20 -0.19 -13.88
N TYR A 181 -13.78 -0.67 -12.72
CA TYR A 181 -13.89 0.06 -11.48
C TYR A 181 -13.16 1.41 -11.52
N GLY A 182 -13.88 2.50 -11.25
CA GLY A 182 -13.37 3.86 -11.29
C GLY A 182 -13.37 4.52 -12.67
N MET A 183 -13.64 3.80 -13.77
CA MET A 183 -13.62 4.34 -15.12
C MET A 183 -14.76 5.31 -15.44
N ASP A 184 -15.81 5.37 -14.61
CA ASP A 184 -16.86 6.40 -14.71
C ASP A 184 -16.29 7.84 -14.66
N HIS A 185 -15.15 8.03 -14.01
CA HIS A 185 -14.46 9.31 -13.89
C HIS A 185 -13.07 9.31 -14.54
N GLY A 186 -12.41 8.15 -14.61
CA GLY A 186 -11.03 8.02 -15.04
C GLY A 186 -10.73 8.59 -16.42
N ALA A 187 -11.62 8.37 -17.39
CA ALA A 187 -11.48 8.90 -18.73
C ALA A 187 -11.57 10.44 -18.75
N ALA A 188 -12.54 11.02 -18.05
CA ALA A 188 -12.73 12.47 -17.98
C ALA A 188 -11.58 13.19 -17.24
N LEU A 189 -10.97 12.52 -16.27
CA LEU A 189 -9.84 13.03 -15.49
C LEU A 189 -8.48 12.76 -16.17
N ASN A 190 -8.45 12.06 -17.32
CA ASN A 190 -7.23 11.56 -17.94
C ASN A 190 -6.38 10.70 -16.98
N ARG A 191 -7.06 9.83 -16.21
CA ARG A 191 -6.46 8.94 -15.21
C ARG A 191 -6.78 7.46 -15.49
N ALA A 192 -6.92 7.09 -16.76
CA ALA A 192 -7.09 5.70 -17.13
C ALA A 192 -5.91 4.84 -16.63
N PRO A 193 -6.18 3.61 -16.14
CA PRO A 193 -5.13 2.70 -15.67
C PRO A 193 -4.11 2.35 -16.76
N VAL A 194 -2.86 2.20 -16.36
CA VAL A 194 -1.76 1.70 -17.20
C VAL A 194 -1.10 0.50 -16.50
N PRO A 195 -1.00 -0.66 -17.17
CA PRO A 195 -1.55 -0.97 -18.51
C PRO A 195 -3.08 -0.88 -18.52
N ALA A 196 -3.65 -0.79 -19.73
CA ALA A 196 -5.09 -0.65 -19.91
C ALA A 196 -5.89 -1.96 -19.67
N HIS A 197 -5.22 -3.08 -19.53
CA HIS A 197 -5.81 -4.37 -19.14
C HIS A 197 -5.63 -4.62 -17.65
N GLU A 198 -6.36 -5.57 -17.12
CA GLU A 198 -6.17 -6.06 -15.75
C GLU A 198 -4.73 -6.57 -15.57
N ILE A 199 -4.11 -6.25 -14.44
CA ILE A 199 -2.72 -6.60 -14.19
C ILE A 199 -2.60 -8.01 -13.62
N VAL A 200 -1.72 -8.82 -14.25
CA VAL A 200 -1.46 -10.22 -13.86
C VAL A 200 0.03 -10.51 -13.78
N SER A 201 0.81 -9.95 -14.71
CA SER A 201 2.26 -10.21 -14.79
C SER A 201 3.08 -9.24 -13.93
N LEU A 202 4.33 -9.63 -13.61
CA LEU A 202 5.26 -8.73 -12.92
C LEU A 202 5.46 -7.39 -13.66
N ALA A 203 5.47 -7.41 -14.99
CA ALA A 203 5.61 -6.20 -15.79
C ALA A 203 4.40 -5.27 -15.63
N ASP A 204 3.20 -5.84 -15.54
CA ASP A 204 1.96 -5.10 -15.35
C ASP A 204 1.91 -4.44 -13.97
N TYR A 205 2.21 -5.20 -12.89
CA TYR A 205 2.27 -4.67 -11.52
C TYR A 205 3.30 -3.54 -11.40
N ARG A 206 4.50 -3.70 -12.01
CA ARG A 206 5.51 -2.64 -12.05
C ARG A 206 5.01 -1.38 -12.77
N GLN A 207 4.31 -1.54 -13.90
CA GLN A 207 3.72 -0.41 -14.62
C GLN A 207 2.63 0.29 -13.79
N ARG A 208 1.78 -0.46 -13.11
CA ARG A 208 0.73 0.10 -12.26
C ARG A 208 1.31 0.88 -11.09
N HIS A 209 2.29 0.33 -10.38
CA HIS A 209 3.02 1.06 -9.34
C HIS A 209 3.69 2.32 -9.88
N ALA A 210 4.32 2.22 -11.06
CA ALA A 210 4.95 3.37 -11.71
C ALA A 210 3.93 4.47 -12.00
N GLN A 211 2.75 4.13 -12.54
CA GLN A 211 1.69 5.10 -12.80
C GLN A 211 1.26 5.83 -11.53
N TYR A 212 0.92 5.11 -10.48
CA TYR A 212 0.47 5.72 -9.22
C TYR A 212 1.52 6.67 -8.64
N LYS A 213 2.79 6.28 -8.67
CA LYS A 213 3.90 7.10 -8.18
C LYS A 213 4.26 8.29 -9.09
N THR A 214 3.61 8.49 -10.23
CA THR A 214 3.73 9.74 -11.00
C THR A 214 2.79 10.84 -10.49
N ASP A 215 1.82 10.53 -9.63
CA ASP A 215 0.91 11.52 -9.08
C ASP A 215 1.68 12.52 -8.18
N PRO A 216 1.60 13.84 -8.45
CA PRO A 216 2.42 14.83 -7.74
C PRO A 216 2.06 14.97 -6.26
N ASP A 217 0.78 14.79 -5.90
CA ASP A 217 0.33 14.93 -4.51
C ASP A 217 0.79 13.72 -3.68
N LEU A 218 0.74 12.51 -4.27
CA LEU A 218 1.30 11.32 -3.66
C LEU A 218 2.82 11.40 -3.50
N GLN A 219 3.54 11.95 -4.50
CA GLN A 219 4.98 12.19 -4.39
C GLN A 219 5.30 13.18 -3.27
N ALA A 220 4.52 14.26 -3.14
CA ALA A 220 4.69 15.25 -2.09
C ALA A 220 4.50 14.63 -0.69
N ALA A 221 3.49 13.80 -0.50
CA ALA A 221 3.26 13.07 0.75
C ALA A 221 4.40 12.09 1.06
N HIS A 222 4.86 11.31 0.08
CA HIS A 222 6.02 10.42 0.25
C HIS A 222 7.32 11.15 0.59
N ALA A 223 7.54 12.33 0.00
CA ALA A 223 8.70 13.16 0.32
C ALA A 223 8.58 13.80 1.71
N ARG A 224 7.35 13.94 2.26
CA ARG A 224 7.09 14.65 3.54
C ARG A 224 7.38 13.81 4.76
N ALA A 225 7.06 12.51 4.76
CA ALA A 225 7.21 11.65 5.93
C ALA A 225 7.37 10.17 5.55
N ALA A 226 7.82 9.36 6.51
CA ALA A 226 7.90 7.91 6.35
C ALA A 226 6.49 7.31 6.20
N PHE A 227 6.36 6.36 5.27
CA PHE A 227 5.17 5.54 5.10
C PHE A 227 5.35 4.20 5.81
N ILE A 228 4.37 3.83 6.60
CA ILE A 228 4.22 2.52 7.23
C ILE A 228 3.08 1.82 6.50
N CYS A 229 3.42 0.95 5.55
CA CYS A 229 2.46 0.35 4.64
C CYS A 229 2.25 -1.12 4.93
N VAL A 230 1.05 -1.60 4.67
CA VAL A 230 0.69 -3.00 4.50
C VAL A 230 -0.17 -3.09 3.24
N TRP A 231 -0.24 -4.25 2.61
CA TRP A 231 -1.19 -4.47 1.51
C TRP A 231 -2.58 -4.84 2.03
N ASP A 232 -3.58 -4.66 1.16
CA ASP A 232 -4.86 -5.33 1.25
C ASP A 232 -5.01 -6.28 0.04
N ASP A 233 -6.17 -6.50 -0.50
CA ASP A 233 -6.39 -7.44 -1.60
C ASP A 233 -5.95 -6.89 -2.96
N HIS A 234 -6.24 -5.64 -3.27
CA HIS A 234 -6.00 -5.04 -4.58
C HIS A 234 -4.51 -4.90 -4.96
N GLU A 235 -3.60 -5.04 -4.01
CA GLU A 235 -2.18 -5.21 -4.34
C GLU A 235 -1.92 -6.50 -5.11
N VAL A 236 -2.83 -7.48 -5.05
CA VAL A 236 -2.85 -8.72 -5.85
C VAL A 236 -4.07 -8.74 -6.76
N ALA A 237 -5.27 -8.90 -6.22
CA ALA A 237 -6.56 -8.84 -6.92
C ALA A 237 -7.71 -8.81 -5.90
N ASN A 238 -8.86 -8.26 -6.30
CA ASN A 238 -10.06 -8.15 -5.47
C ASN A 238 -10.37 -9.44 -4.70
N ASP A 239 -10.70 -9.26 -3.42
CA ASP A 239 -11.09 -10.33 -2.50
C ASP A 239 -10.05 -11.47 -2.46
N THR A 240 -8.76 -11.14 -2.44
CA THR A 240 -7.66 -12.11 -2.33
C THR A 240 -7.69 -12.84 -0.98
N TRP A 241 -7.45 -14.17 -1.04
CA TRP A 241 -7.12 -15.02 0.11
C TRP A 241 -5.83 -15.80 -0.13
N THR A 242 -5.43 -16.65 0.80
CA THR A 242 -4.14 -17.36 0.75
C THR A 242 -3.89 -18.10 -0.57
N MET A 243 -4.93 -18.71 -1.16
CA MET A 243 -4.82 -19.62 -2.30
C MET A 243 -5.54 -19.15 -3.57
N GLY A 244 -6.13 -17.95 -3.57
CA GLY A 244 -6.88 -17.42 -4.71
C GLY A 244 -7.34 -15.99 -4.51
N ALA A 245 -8.15 -15.51 -5.45
CA ALA A 245 -8.84 -14.24 -5.38
C ALA A 245 -10.18 -14.34 -6.10
N GLU A 246 -11.17 -13.54 -5.72
CA GLU A 246 -12.43 -13.46 -6.46
C GLU A 246 -12.16 -12.99 -7.89
N ASN A 247 -11.34 -11.94 -8.05
CA ASN A 247 -10.93 -11.43 -9.35
C ASN A 247 -9.67 -12.15 -9.87
N HIS A 248 -9.77 -13.49 -10.00
CA HIS A 248 -8.75 -14.32 -10.65
C HIS A 248 -9.35 -15.52 -11.35
N THR A 249 -9.14 -15.59 -12.67
CA THR A 249 -9.64 -16.67 -13.52
C THR A 249 -8.47 -17.54 -14.01
N PRO A 250 -8.19 -18.70 -13.36
CA PRO A 250 -7.02 -19.52 -13.71
C PRO A 250 -6.95 -19.96 -15.18
N ALA A 251 -8.12 -20.10 -15.85
CA ALA A 251 -8.18 -20.51 -17.25
C ALA A 251 -7.59 -19.49 -18.23
N THR A 252 -7.62 -18.19 -17.88
CA THR A 252 -7.14 -17.08 -18.73
C THR A 252 -5.92 -16.38 -18.16
N GLU A 253 -5.74 -16.40 -16.86
CA GLU A 253 -4.71 -15.65 -16.13
C GLU A 253 -3.60 -16.53 -15.56
N GLY A 254 -3.80 -17.87 -15.62
CA GLY A 254 -2.80 -18.83 -15.18
C GLY A 254 -2.86 -19.14 -13.69
N ASP A 255 -1.73 -19.55 -13.13
CA ASP A 255 -1.61 -19.94 -11.73
C ASP A 255 -1.65 -18.74 -10.79
N PHE A 256 -2.54 -18.77 -9.78
CA PHE A 256 -2.66 -17.69 -8.79
C PHE A 256 -1.37 -17.48 -7.98
N GLY A 257 -0.66 -18.56 -7.65
CA GLY A 257 0.61 -18.45 -6.93
C GLY A 257 1.66 -17.67 -7.72
N ALA A 258 1.67 -17.81 -9.06
CA ALA A 258 2.54 -17.03 -9.94
C ALA A 258 2.13 -15.54 -9.97
N ARG A 259 0.82 -15.24 -10.06
CA ARG A 259 0.30 -13.87 -9.97
C ARG A 259 0.65 -13.23 -8.62
N LYS A 260 0.38 -13.92 -7.52
CA LYS A 260 0.73 -13.47 -6.16
C LYS A 260 2.23 -13.17 -6.02
N ALA A 261 3.11 -14.06 -6.47
CA ALA A 261 4.55 -13.85 -6.43
C ALA A 261 4.99 -12.63 -7.26
N ALA A 262 4.36 -12.41 -8.43
CA ALA A 262 4.62 -11.22 -9.26
C ALA A 262 4.20 -9.92 -8.56
N ALA A 263 3.02 -9.92 -7.96
CA ALA A 263 2.46 -8.80 -7.19
C ALA A 263 3.35 -8.44 -5.99
N LEU A 264 3.71 -9.43 -5.16
CA LEU A 264 4.57 -9.23 -3.99
C LEU A 264 5.96 -8.73 -4.38
N LYS A 265 6.56 -9.31 -5.43
CA LYS A 265 7.84 -8.82 -5.95
C LYS A 265 7.77 -7.36 -6.36
N ALA A 266 6.74 -6.94 -7.11
CA ALA A 266 6.57 -5.55 -7.49
C ALA A 266 6.34 -4.66 -6.25
N TYR A 267 5.54 -5.10 -5.30
CA TYR A 267 5.29 -4.36 -4.06
C TYR A 267 6.58 -4.12 -3.28
N PHE A 268 7.40 -5.14 -3.05
CA PHE A 268 8.68 -4.97 -2.37
C PHE A 268 9.69 -4.14 -3.17
N GLU A 269 9.63 -4.11 -4.48
CA GLU A 269 10.46 -3.23 -5.31
C GLU A 269 10.01 -1.76 -5.22
N TRP A 270 8.70 -1.50 -5.20
CA TRP A 270 8.14 -0.17 -5.34
C TRP A 270 7.76 0.51 -4.02
N MET A 271 7.62 -0.24 -2.92
CA MET A 271 7.27 0.31 -1.63
C MET A 271 8.50 0.47 -0.72
N PRO A 272 8.54 1.56 0.09
CA PRO A 272 9.67 1.85 0.98
C PRO A 272 9.61 1.02 2.27
N ILE A 273 9.44 -0.28 2.15
CA ILE A 273 9.31 -1.21 3.27
C ILE A 273 10.49 -2.19 3.34
N ARG A 274 10.72 -2.77 4.51
CA ARG A 274 11.65 -3.89 4.66
C ARG A 274 11.00 -5.19 4.24
N GLU A 275 11.82 -6.09 3.73
CA GLU A 275 11.42 -7.47 3.55
C GLU A 275 11.27 -8.15 4.90
N PRO A 276 10.39 -9.17 5.05
CA PRO A 276 10.22 -9.89 6.30
C PRO A 276 11.54 -10.49 6.81
N GLU A 277 11.76 -10.40 8.11
CA GLU A 277 12.99 -10.86 8.76
C GLU A 277 12.73 -12.19 9.50
N GLY A 278 13.80 -12.84 9.96
CA GLY A 278 13.70 -14.01 10.86
C GLY A 278 13.15 -15.28 10.21
N GLY A 279 13.32 -15.45 8.90
CA GLY A 279 12.87 -16.66 8.17
C GLY A 279 11.35 -16.70 7.97
N LEU A 280 10.67 -15.57 8.04
CA LEU A 280 9.30 -15.39 7.61
C LEU A 280 9.22 -15.44 6.08
N THR A 281 8.08 -15.89 5.54
CA THR A 281 7.80 -15.82 4.10
C THR A 281 7.51 -14.38 3.68
N GLU A 282 7.56 -14.09 2.38
CA GLU A 282 7.28 -12.75 1.84
C GLU A 282 5.88 -12.26 2.21
N GLU A 283 4.90 -13.16 2.36
CA GLU A 283 3.55 -12.82 2.78
C GLU A 283 3.47 -12.30 4.23
N ALA A 284 4.44 -12.62 5.06
CA ALA A 284 4.41 -12.25 6.49
C ALA A 284 4.87 -10.80 6.73
N ILE A 285 4.20 -9.84 6.11
CA ILE A 285 4.52 -8.41 6.20
C ILE A 285 4.20 -7.78 7.58
N TYR A 286 3.51 -8.48 8.46
CA TYR A 286 3.10 -7.96 9.78
C TYR A 286 4.32 -7.61 10.65
N ARG A 287 4.28 -6.42 11.23
CA ARG A 287 5.37 -5.85 12.02
C ARG A 287 4.88 -4.74 12.94
N SER A 288 5.69 -4.31 13.91
CA SER A 288 5.32 -3.28 14.88
C SER A 288 6.30 -2.11 14.91
N PHE A 289 5.78 -0.97 15.38
CA PHE A 289 6.49 0.29 15.51
C PHE A 289 6.19 0.91 16.87
N ASP A 290 7.24 1.17 17.66
CA ASP A 290 7.12 1.77 18.98
C ASP A 290 7.44 3.27 18.92
N PHE A 291 6.49 4.08 19.31
CA PHE A 291 6.62 5.54 19.40
C PHE A 291 6.98 5.94 20.84
N GLY A 292 8.21 5.63 21.24
CA GLY A 292 8.73 5.88 22.57
C GLY A 292 7.97 5.13 23.65
N ASP A 293 7.62 5.84 24.72
CA ASP A 293 6.77 5.32 25.81
C ASP A 293 5.27 5.62 25.59
N LEU A 294 4.89 6.23 24.45
CA LEU A 294 3.52 6.65 24.16
C LEU A 294 2.66 5.55 23.55
N ALA A 295 3.13 4.90 22.48
CA ALA A 295 2.29 4.01 21.69
C ALA A 295 3.08 2.88 21.01
N SER A 296 2.38 1.76 20.75
CA SER A 296 2.80 0.75 19.78
C SER A 296 1.78 0.66 18.66
N LEU A 297 2.23 0.74 17.40
CA LEU A 297 1.46 0.46 16.22
C LEU A 297 1.83 -0.94 15.69
N LEU A 298 0.85 -1.82 15.58
CA LEU A 298 0.99 -3.17 15.01
C LEU A 298 0.31 -3.18 13.65
N MET A 299 1.06 -3.33 12.58
CA MET A 299 0.51 -3.57 11.23
C MET A 299 0.28 -5.07 11.09
N VAL A 300 -0.95 -5.48 10.83
CA VAL A 300 -1.31 -6.89 10.64
C VAL A 300 -1.47 -7.22 9.14
N GLU A 301 -1.49 -8.50 8.83
CA GLU A 301 -1.69 -9.02 7.47
C GLU A 301 -2.93 -9.91 7.48
N THR A 302 -3.95 -9.57 6.70
CA THR A 302 -5.28 -10.21 6.74
C THR A 302 -5.64 -10.96 5.46
N ARG A 303 -4.74 -11.06 4.48
CA ARG A 303 -5.06 -11.59 3.14
C ARG A 303 -4.29 -12.87 2.79
N LEU A 304 -2.97 -12.88 2.91
CA LEU A 304 -2.13 -13.86 2.23
C LEU A 304 -1.58 -14.97 3.12
N THR A 305 -1.44 -14.74 4.46
CA THR A 305 -0.78 -15.68 5.35
C THR A 305 -1.66 -16.86 5.78
N ALA A 306 -2.95 -16.61 6.04
CA ALA A 306 -3.83 -17.63 6.63
C ALA A 306 -5.31 -17.50 6.28
N ARG A 307 -5.69 -16.48 5.51
CA ARG A 307 -7.08 -16.20 5.18
C ARG A 307 -7.71 -17.34 4.40
N ASN A 308 -8.83 -17.87 4.89
CA ASN A 308 -9.70 -18.74 4.11
C ASN A 308 -10.45 -17.91 3.07
N GLU A 309 -10.86 -18.54 1.98
CA GLU A 309 -11.77 -17.94 1.02
C GLU A 309 -13.01 -17.37 1.73
N GLN A 310 -13.39 -16.14 1.40
CA GLN A 310 -14.59 -15.51 1.93
C GLN A 310 -15.84 -16.23 1.43
N LEU A 311 -16.86 -16.25 2.28
CA LEU A 311 -18.18 -16.73 1.87
C LEU A 311 -18.91 -15.64 1.08
N THR A 312 -19.76 -16.08 0.16
CA THR A 312 -20.69 -15.20 -0.54
C THR A 312 -22.12 -15.65 -0.31
N TYR A 313 -23.05 -14.70 -0.24
CA TYR A 313 -24.47 -15.07 -0.10
C TYR A 313 -25.00 -15.81 -1.31
N ALA A 314 -24.47 -15.55 -2.49
CA ALA A 314 -24.90 -16.20 -3.73
C ALA A 314 -24.50 -17.67 -3.80
N ALA A 315 -23.28 -18.01 -3.38
CA ALA A 315 -22.76 -19.38 -3.46
C ALA A 315 -23.00 -20.18 -2.17
N ASP A 316 -22.98 -19.51 -1.00
CA ASP A 316 -22.88 -20.19 0.29
C ASP A 316 -24.15 -20.19 1.12
N MET A 317 -25.18 -19.40 0.73
CA MET A 317 -26.49 -19.41 1.38
C MET A 317 -27.31 -20.59 0.87
N PRO A 318 -27.50 -21.68 1.66
CA PRO A 318 -28.29 -22.82 1.19
C PRO A 318 -29.76 -22.41 0.99
N MET A 319 -30.35 -22.90 -0.09
CA MET A 319 -31.78 -22.67 -0.40
C MET A 319 -32.60 -23.93 -0.15
N THR A 320 -33.71 -23.76 0.55
CA THR A 320 -34.70 -24.81 0.80
C THR A 320 -36.04 -24.49 0.10
N ALA A 321 -36.96 -25.38 0.13
CA ALA A 321 -38.33 -25.13 -0.38
C ALA A 321 -39.04 -23.97 0.42
N ALA A 322 -38.62 -23.71 1.65
CA ALA A 322 -39.13 -22.62 2.51
C ALA A 322 -38.36 -21.29 2.37
N GLY A 323 -37.27 -21.25 1.58
CA GLY A 323 -36.42 -20.09 1.41
C GLY A 323 -34.98 -20.34 1.89
N PRO A 324 -34.19 -19.25 2.17
CA PRO A 324 -32.83 -19.36 2.64
C PRO A 324 -32.70 -20.10 3.98
N ASP A 325 -31.76 -21.03 4.08
CA ASP A 325 -31.41 -21.72 5.34
C ASP A 325 -30.34 -20.93 6.10
N LEU A 326 -30.80 -19.97 6.89
CA LEU A 326 -29.94 -19.14 7.70
C LEU A 326 -29.14 -19.93 8.74
N ALA A 327 -29.72 -21.00 9.30
CA ALA A 327 -29.05 -21.79 10.33
C ALA A 327 -27.85 -22.54 9.73
N ALA A 328 -28.01 -23.13 8.56
CA ALA A 328 -26.92 -23.79 7.85
C ALA A 328 -25.85 -22.79 7.39
N PHE A 329 -26.24 -21.60 6.93
CA PHE A 329 -25.31 -20.54 6.57
C PHE A 329 -24.50 -20.07 7.77
N GLU A 330 -25.17 -19.77 8.89
CA GLU A 330 -24.52 -19.33 10.12
C GLU A 330 -23.56 -20.40 10.69
N ALA A 331 -23.92 -21.68 10.62
CA ALA A 331 -23.04 -22.77 11.02
C ALA A 331 -21.75 -22.79 10.18
N ARG A 332 -21.86 -22.55 8.86
CA ARG A 332 -20.70 -22.46 7.96
C ARG A 332 -19.86 -21.22 8.25
N ARG A 333 -20.49 -20.06 8.44
CA ARG A 333 -19.82 -18.80 8.72
C ARG A 333 -19.07 -18.82 10.07
N ASN A 334 -19.65 -19.47 11.08
CA ASN A 334 -19.09 -19.63 12.41
C ASN A 334 -18.17 -20.86 12.56
N ASP A 335 -17.82 -21.54 11.47
CA ASP A 335 -16.88 -22.66 11.52
C ASP A 335 -15.58 -22.21 12.19
N PRO A 336 -15.14 -22.88 13.29
CA PRO A 336 -13.93 -22.52 14.00
C PRO A 336 -12.64 -22.68 13.18
N ALA A 337 -12.68 -23.41 12.07
CA ALA A 337 -11.56 -23.53 11.15
C ALA A 337 -11.37 -22.27 10.26
N ARG A 338 -12.37 -21.39 10.17
CA ARG A 338 -12.26 -20.16 9.39
C ARG A 338 -11.45 -19.12 10.16
N ASP A 339 -10.47 -18.55 9.47
CA ASP A 339 -9.56 -17.56 10.06
C ASP A 339 -9.07 -16.53 9.00
N LEU A 340 -8.61 -15.36 9.48
CA LEU A 340 -7.92 -14.33 8.71
C LEU A 340 -6.42 -14.31 8.99
N LEU A 341 -6.01 -14.52 10.24
CA LEU A 341 -4.64 -14.24 10.72
C LEU A 341 -3.79 -15.50 10.90
N GLY A 342 -4.41 -16.63 11.25
CA GLY A 342 -3.72 -17.83 11.69
C GLY A 342 -3.11 -17.69 13.07
N ASP A 343 -2.73 -18.83 13.66
CA ASP A 343 -2.21 -18.89 15.04
C ASP A 343 -0.89 -18.14 15.21
N ARG A 344 0.02 -18.26 14.24
CA ARG A 344 1.35 -17.64 14.33
C ARG A 344 1.27 -16.12 14.45
N GLN A 345 0.48 -15.49 13.61
CA GLN A 345 0.34 -14.03 13.65
C GLN A 345 -0.43 -13.59 14.89
N ARG A 346 -1.44 -14.34 15.31
CA ARG A 346 -2.23 -14.06 16.51
C ARG A 346 -1.37 -14.14 17.79
N ASP A 347 -0.47 -15.14 17.89
CA ASP A 347 0.49 -15.24 19.01
C ASP A 347 1.51 -14.10 18.99
N TRP A 348 1.95 -13.67 17.80
CA TRP A 348 2.81 -12.51 17.66
C TRP A 348 2.10 -11.22 18.11
N ILE A 349 0.83 -11.02 17.74
CA ILE A 349 0.01 -9.87 18.19
C ILE A 349 -0.07 -9.88 19.71
N LYS A 350 -0.47 -10.99 20.30
CA LYS A 350 -0.58 -11.14 21.76
C LYS A 350 0.73 -10.80 22.48
N THR A 351 1.83 -11.38 22.05
CA THR A 351 3.14 -11.16 22.64
C THR A 351 3.59 -9.70 22.52
N THR A 352 3.36 -9.08 21.35
CA THR A 352 3.71 -7.68 21.11
C THR A 352 2.87 -6.74 21.97
N LEU A 353 1.57 -7.00 22.12
CA LEU A 353 0.69 -6.24 23.00
C LEU A 353 1.09 -6.36 24.48
N GLN A 354 1.44 -7.56 24.93
CA GLN A 354 1.97 -7.79 26.28
C GLN A 354 3.26 -7.01 26.51
N ALA A 355 4.18 -7.01 25.56
CA ALA A 355 5.42 -6.25 25.62
C ALA A 355 5.16 -4.73 25.65
N SER A 356 4.23 -4.24 24.82
CA SER A 356 3.81 -2.83 24.81
C SER A 356 3.28 -2.38 26.17
N ARG A 357 2.36 -3.18 26.75
CA ARG A 357 1.80 -2.93 28.08
C ARG A 357 2.88 -2.98 29.19
N ALA A 358 3.73 -3.98 29.15
CA ALA A 358 4.83 -4.12 30.12
C ALA A 358 5.83 -2.95 30.05
N ALA A 359 6.01 -2.36 28.86
CA ALA A 359 6.79 -1.14 28.68
C ALA A 359 6.06 0.14 29.14
N GLY A 360 4.84 0.04 29.65
CA GLY A 360 4.04 1.16 30.16
C GLY A 360 3.40 2.05 29.09
N ARG A 361 3.35 1.61 27.82
CA ARG A 361 2.72 2.39 26.76
C ARG A 361 1.21 2.42 26.92
N PRO A 362 0.59 3.62 26.99
CA PRO A 362 -0.86 3.73 27.17
C PRO A 362 -1.67 3.37 25.91
N TRP A 363 -1.07 3.46 24.71
CA TRP A 363 -1.78 3.24 23.46
C TRP A 363 -1.24 2.04 22.69
N GLN A 364 -2.14 1.12 22.32
CA GLN A 364 -1.90 0.05 21.36
C GLN A 364 -2.83 0.27 20.17
N VAL A 365 -2.25 0.39 18.99
CA VAL A 365 -2.99 0.64 17.74
C VAL A 365 -2.76 -0.52 16.78
N LEU A 366 -3.84 -1.07 16.27
CA LEU A 366 -3.80 -2.14 15.26
C LEU A 366 -4.09 -1.54 13.89
N GLY A 367 -3.12 -1.53 13.00
CA GLY A 367 -3.28 -1.21 11.59
C GLY A 367 -3.76 -2.45 10.85
N ASN A 368 -5.07 -2.56 10.74
CA ASN A 368 -5.77 -3.68 10.14
C ASN A 368 -6.42 -3.23 8.83
N GLN A 369 -6.68 -4.14 7.90
CA GLN A 369 -7.20 -3.77 6.57
C GLN A 369 -8.72 -3.68 6.61
N VAL A 370 -9.41 -4.76 6.96
CA VAL A 370 -10.87 -4.92 6.83
C VAL A 370 -11.63 -4.53 8.10
N VAL A 371 -12.88 -4.13 7.97
CA VAL A 371 -13.70 -3.69 9.11
C VAL A 371 -13.85 -4.80 10.15
N MET A 372 -13.52 -4.49 11.44
CA MET A 372 -13.57 -5.47 12.53
C MET A 372 -14.91 -5.46 13.28
N ALA A 373 -15.62 -4.37 13.25
CA ALA A 373 -16.92 -4.25 13.91
C ALA A 373 -17.95 -5.21 13.32
N ARG A 374 -18.95 -5.57 14.12
CA ARG A 374 -20.15 -6.27 13.62
C ARG A 374 -21.06 -5.28 12.92
N VAL A 375 -21.19 -5.42 11.62
CA VAL A 375 -22.02 -4.54 10.78
C VAL A 375 -23.10 -5.34 10.09
N GLN A 376 -24.35 -5.17 10.53
CA GLN A 376 -25.48 -5.77 9.86
C GLN A 376 -25.86 -5.00 8.61
N GLY A 377 -26.32 -5.69 7.58
CA GLY A 377 -26.92 -5.06 6.42
C GLY A 377 -28.16 -4.22 6.80
N PRO A 378 -28.31 -3.00 6.25
CA PRO A 378 -29.38 -2.10 6.64
C PRO A 378 -30.73 -2.60 6.13
N ASP A 379 -31.64 -2.94 7.04
CA ASP A 379 -33.06 -3.19 6.70
C ASP A 379 -33.79 -1.85 6.59
N ILE A 380 -33.85 -1.30 5.37
CA ILE A 380 -34.48 0.01 5.11
C ILE A 380 -35.96 0.02 5.47
N SER A 381 -36.62 -1.13 5.54
CA SER A 381 -38.04 -1.21 5.95
C SER A 381 -38.28 -0.83 7.40
N LYS A 382 -37.20 -0.93 8.24
CA LYS A 382 -37.21 -0.50 9.64
C LYS A 382 -36.77 0.96 9.84
N LEU A 383 -36.11 1.55 8.82
CA LEU A 383 -35.48 2.86 8.89
C LEU A 383 -36.30 3.97 8.22
N ALA A 384 -37.13 3.62 7.24
CA ALA A 384 -37.89 4.56 6.44
C ALA A 384 -39.36 4.09 6.25
N SER A 385 -40.25 5.05 6.06
CA SER A 385 -41.63 4.74 5.72
C SER A 385 -41.78 4.12 4.33
N ARG A 386 -42.87 3.42 4.10
CA ARG A 386 -43.15 2.81 2.79
C ARG A 386 -43.14 3.83 1.65
N LEU A 387 -43.61 5.07 1.91
CA LEU A 387 -43.66 6.15 0.91
C LEU A 387 -42.25 6.62 0.55
N GLU A 388 -41.37 6.77 1.54
CA GLU A 388 -39.95 7.14 1.32
C GLU A 388 -39.21 6.06 0.56
N ILE A 389 -39.43 4.81 0.91
CA ILE A 389 -38.84 3.67 0.17
C ILE A 389 -39.34 3.66 -1.29
N MET A 390 -40.62 3.86 -1.51
CA MET A 390 -41.16 3.93 -2.88
C MET A 390 -40.59 5.11 -3.66
N ALA A 391 -40.43 6.27 -3.05
CA ALA A 391 -39.81 7.44 -3.67
C ALA A 391 -38.33 7.18 -4.01
N LEU A 392 -37.59 6.61 -3.07
CA LEU A 392 -36.21 6.19 -3.31
C LEU A 392 -36.11 5.22 -4.49
N MET A 393 -36.89 4.14 -4.48
CA MET A 393 -36.88 3.14 -5.55
C MET A 393 -37.25 3.73 -6.91
N ALA A 394 -38.19 4.71 -6.94
CA ALA A 394 -38.57 5.39 -8.18
C ALA A 394 -37.47 6.30 -8.73
N SER A 395 -36.60 6.83 -7.89
CA SER A 395 -35.49 7.71 -8.28
C SER A 395 -34.28 6.96 -8.84
N LEU A 396 -34.17 5.65 -8.58
CA LEU A 396 -33.02 4.83 -8.99
C LEU A 396 -33.15 4.35 -10.45
N LYS A 397 -32.00 4.24 -11.13
CA LYS A 397 -31.94 3.54 -12.42
C LYS A 397 -32.41 2.09 -12.26
N PRO A 398 -33.00 1.46 -13.29
CA PRO A 398 -33.56 0.11 -13.18
C PRO A 398 -32.58 -0.94 -12.64
N GLU A 399 -31.31 -0.89 -13.07
CA GLU A 399 -30.25 -1.82 -12.69
C GLU A 399 -29.92 -1.67 -11.17
N ILE A 400 -29.73 -0.44 -10.73
CA ILE A 400 -29.48 -0.12 -9.31
C ILE A 400 -30.67 -0.50 -8.44
N ARG A 401 -31.88 -0.24 -8.93
CA ARG A 401 -33.11 -0.63 -8.21
C ARG A 401 -33.18 -2.12 -7.96
N ALA A 402 -32.85 -2.94 -8.97
CA ALA A 402 -32.82 -4.41 -8.83
C ALA A 402 -31.81 -4.85 -7.77
N GLN A 403 -30.60 -4.28 -7.79
CA GLN A 403 -29.56 -4.55 -6.79
C GLN A 403 -29.99 -4.17 -5.37
N VAL A 404 -30.58 -2.97 -5.20
CA VAL A 404 -31.09 -2.52 -3.90
C VAL A 404 -32.23 -3.39 -3.40
N GLN A 405 -33.13 -3.84 -4.28
CA GLN A 405 -34.20 -4.78 -3.91
C GLN A 405 -33.65 -6.14 -3.46
N GLN A 406 -32.66 -6.68 -4.16
CA GLN A 406 -32.03 -7.94 -3.79
C GLN A 406 -31.29 -7.80 -2.45
N ALA A 407 -30.49 -6.74 -2.28
CA ALA A 407 -29.81 -6.44 -1.02
C ALA A 407 -30.82 -6.27 0.14
N GLN A 408 -31.93 -5.57 -0.09
CA GLN A 408 -32.98 -5.39 0.93
C GLN A 408 -33.62 -6.73 1.34
N GLN A 409 -33.88 -7.62 0.40
CA GLN A 409 -34.40 -8.97 0.72
C GLN A 409 -33.42 -9.74 1.59
N LEU A 410 -32.13 -9.68 1.25
CA LEU A 410 -31.07 -10.32 2.01
C LEU A 410 -30.93 -9.70 3.42
N PHE A 411 -30.81 -8.40 3.51
CA PHE A 411 -30.56 -7.70 4.78
C PHE A 411 -31.78 -7.70 5.73
N SER A 412 -32.98 -7.89 5.19
CA SER A 412 -34.17 -8.13 6.03
C SER A 412 -34.06 -9.41 6.87
N LEU A 413 -33.16 -10.33 6.50
CA LEU A 413 -32.85 -11.54 7.25
C LEU A 413 -31.91 -11.29 8.47
N GLY A 414 -31.37 -10.07 8.61
CA GLY A 414 -30.47 -9.71 9.72
C GLY A 414 -29.04 -10.25 9.56
N VAL A 415 -28.62 -10.51 8.33
CA VAL A 415 -27.26 -11.01 8.01
C VAL A 415 -26.24 -9.86 7.95
N PRO A 416 -24.93 -10.15 8.07
CA PRO A 416 -23.86 -9.17 7.93
C PRO A 416 -23.90 -8.37 6.63
N PHE A 417 -23.40 -7.15 6.68
CA PHE A 417 -23.31 -6.27 5.49
C PHE A 417 -22.28 -6.80 4.48
N ASN A 418 -21.10 -7.20 4.97
CA ASN A 418 -19.98 -7.65 4.15
C ASN A 418 -19.33 -8.90 4.78
N LEU A 419 -19.10 -9.94 3.98
CA LEU A 419 -18.48 -11.19 4.41
C LEU A 419 -16.96 -11.23 4.13
N ASP A 420 -16.44 -10.27 3.38
CA ASP A 420 -15.00 -10.07 3.23
C ASP A 420 -14.38 -9.47 4.49
N SER A 421 -15.15 -8.73 5.27
CA SER A 421 -14.77 -8.20 6.59
C SER A 421 -14.65 -9.30 7.67
N TRP A 422 -14.30 -8.92 8.90
CA TRP A 422 -14.30 -9.84 10.05
C TRP A 422 -15.66 -10.49 10.34
N ASP A 423 -16.73 -9.98 9.78
CA ASP A 423 -18.05 -10.60 9.88
C ASP A 423 -18.17 -11.93 9.10
N GLY A 424 -17.32 -12.15 8.10
CA GLY A 424 -17.17 -13.45 7.47
C GLY A 424 -16.35 -14.47 8.25
N TYR A 425 -15.70 -14.04 9.35
CA TYR A 425 -14.77 -14.85 10.16
C TYR A 425 -15.00 -14.66 11.67
N PRO A 426 -16.23 -14.80 12.17
CA PRO A 426 -16.55 -14.47 13.55
C PRO A 426 -15.74 -15.29 14.55
N ALA A 427 -15.49 -16.60 14.31
CA ALA A 427 -14.65 -17.41 15.17
C ALA A 427 -13.19 -16.90 15.24
N GLY A 428 -12.62 -16.44 14.13
CA GLY A 428 -11.30 -15.81 14.07
C GLY A 428 -11.26 -14.50 14.87
N ARG A 429 -12.30 -13.68 14.73
CA ARG A 429 -12.45 -12.42 15.49
C ARG A 429 -12.48 -12.67 17.01
N GLU A 430 -13.29 -13.61 17.47
CA GLU A 430 -13.37 -13.93 18.91
C GLU A 430 -12.03 -14.46 19.46
N ARG A 431 -11.28 -15.24 18.67
CA ARG A 431 -9.92 -15.66 19.05
C ARG A 431 -8.96 -14.48 19.18
N LEU A 432 -9.10 -13.47 18.31
CA LEU A 432 -8.28 -12.25 18.41
C LEU A 432 -8.68 -11.41 19.65
N TYR A 433 -9.97 -11.29 19.94
CA TYR A 433 -10.45 -10.59 21.14
C TYR A 433 -9.97 -11.30 22.43
N ALA A 434 -9.97 -12.64 22.44
CA ALA A 434 -9.37 -13.39 23.52
C ALA A 434 -7.87 -13.07 23.68
N ALA A 435 -7.12 -12.94 22.60
CA ALA A 435 -5.71 -12.54 22.66
C ALA A 435 -5.51 -11.12 23.22
N PHE A 436 -6.41 -10.18 22.92
CA PHE A 436 -6.41 -8.83 23.50
C PHE A 436 -6.68 -8.90 25.04
N ALA A 437 -7.68 -9.67 25.44
CA ALA A 437 -8.00 -9.87 26.85
C ALA A 437 -6.84 -10.55 27.62
N GLU A 438 -6.21 -11.58 27.06
CA GLU A 438 -5.03 -12.23 27.63
C GLU A 438 -3.82 -11.27 27.73
N ALA A 439 -3.68 -10.36 26.77
CA ALA A 439 -2.67 -9.30 26.84
C ALA A 439 -3.05 -8.20 27.84
N GLY A 440 -4.31 -8.12 28.24
CA GLY A 440 -4.88 -7.11 29.13
C GLY A 440 -4.87 -5.72 28.53
N VAL A 441 -5.18 -5.60 27.24
CA VAL A 441 -5.23 -4.34 26.50
C VAL A 441 -6.51 -4.24 25.67
N GLU A 442 -6.93 -3.00 25.42
CA GLU A 442 -8.05 -2.64 24.54
C GLU A 442 -7.49 -1.79 23.40
N PRO A 443 -7.05 -2.41 22.30
CA PRO A 443 -6.40 -1.68 21.21
C PRO A 443 -7.40 -0.84 20.42
N ILE A 444 -6.92 0.30 19.89
CA ILE A 444 -7.60 1.03 18.81
C ILE A 444 -7.34 0.25 17.53
N VAL A 445 -8.41 -0.10 16.80
CA VAL A 445 -8.31 -0.81 15.52
C VAL A 445 -8.63 0.15 14.38
N LEU A 446 -7.67 0.35 13.50
CA LEU A 446 -7.84 1.08 12.24
C LEU A 446 -8.30 0.11 11.15
N ALA A 447 -9.08 0.58 10.19
CA ALA A 447 -9.54 -0.21 9.04
C ALA A 447 -9.63 0.64 7.77
N GLY A 448 -9.51 -0.03 6.62
CA GLY A 448 -9.70 0.48 5.26
C GLY A 448 -10.80 -0.31 4.53
N ASP A 449 -10.53 -0.72 3.28
CA ASP A 449 -11.33 -1.64 2.46
C ASP A 449 -12.75 -1.16 2.11
N SER A 450 -13.58 -0.90 3.10
CA SER A 450 -15.02 -0.75 2.97
C SER A 450 -15.50 0.53 2.26
N HIS A 451 -14.59 1.43 1.85
CA HIS A 451 -14.88 2.73 1.21
C HIS A 451 -15.96 3.55 1.94
N ALA A 452 -16.05 3.39 3.26
CA ALA A 452 -17.01 4.04 4.13
C ALA A 452 -16.35 4.47 5.44
N PHE A 453 -16.93 5.45 6.11
CA PHE A 453 -16.47 5.92 7.40
C PHE A 453 -17.23 5.23 8.53
N TRP A 454 -16.50 4.56 9.42
CA TRP A 454 -17.04 3.83 10.56
C TRP A 454 -16.37 4.29 11.86
N VAL A 455 -17.16 4.43 12.91
CA VAL A 455 -16.70 4.57 14.30
C VAL A 455 -17.53 3.64 15.15
N ASN A 456 -16.93 2.60 15.70
CA ASN A 456 -17.63 1.55 16.42
C ASN A 456 -16.90 1.19 17.72
N ASP A 457 -17.66 0.89 18.77
CA ASP A 457 -17.16 0.15 19.91
C ASP A 457 -17.07 -1.34 19.53
N LEU A 458 -15.88 -1.91 19.66
CA LEU A 458 -15.67 -3.33 19.44
C LEU A 458 -16.07 -4.11 20.71
N LYS A 459 -16.87 -5.15 20.53
CA LYS A 459 -17.35 -6.01 21.61
C LYS A 459 -17.16 -7.47 21.25
N ASP A 460 -16.76 -8.29 22.20
CA ASP A 460 -16.79 -9.74 22.06
C ASP A 460 -18.24 -10.30 22.02
N ALA A 461 -18.38 -11.60 21.89
CA ALA A 461 -19.67 -12.26 21.83
C ALA A 461 -20.26 -12.57 23.21
N GLY A 462 -19.53 -12.27 24.30
CA GLY A 462 -19.92 -12.53 25.69
C GLY A 462 -20.86 -11.51 26.29
#